data_7ca8bc03507ae128dbf85dea9a7d6c67
#
_entry.id   7ca8bc03507ae128dbf85dea9a7d6c67
#
_cell.length_a   1.000
_cell.length_b   1.000
_cell.length_c   1.000
_cell.angle_alpha   90.00
_cell.angle_beta   90.00
_cell.angle_gamma   90.00
#
_symmetry.space_group_name_H-M   'P 1'
#
loop_
_entity.id
_entity.type
_entity.pdbx_description
1 polymer ?
#
loop_
_entity_poly.entity_id
_entity_poly.type
_entity_poly.pdbx_seq_one_letter_code
_entity_poly.pdbx_strand_id
1 'polypeptide(L)'
;MVSRAGEPTYYYDVGDAVEIGHLSGCKIDEVCDGGLYYGVSYDDGYRYETWFNIRKAGIEKKSQLTENDDIKISYSNVTIESLLHRYYFFGINCNPSYQRGSVWTDDDRKLLLETIFMGGEIGRFVLKNIDMDEWNENQNYLYEIIDGKQRLLTLTAFYEDRFRYKGYLYSELSKKDKRTFDEAAVAIADLRNLSKKDTLRVFLLLNRGGKVVTNDVLNHAKELLDEME
;
A
#
# COMPACT_ATOMS: atom_id res chain seq x y z
N MET A 1 -8.43 -46.50 -5.90
CA MET A 1 -9.60 -46.19 -5.06
C MET A 1 -10.32 -44.99 -5.63
N VAL A 2 -11.61 -45.12 -5.92
CA VAL A 2 -12.36 -44.05 -6.59
C VAL A 2 -12.68 -42.99 -5.53
N SER A 3 -12.10 -41.76 -5.64
CA SER A 3 -12.48 -40.63 -4.81
C SER A 3 -13.93 -40.24 -5.14
N ARG A 4 -14.78 -40.15 -4.15
CA ARG A 4 -16.11 -39.52 -4.30
C ARG A 4 -15.91 -38.04 -4.64
N ALA A 5 -16.43 -37.64 -5.80
CA ALA A 5 -16.40 -36.26 -6.23
C ALA A 5 -17.06 -35.37 -5.16
N GLY A 6 -16.30 -34.43 -4.59
CA GLY A 6 -16.81 -33.39 -3.69
C GLY A 6 -16.11 -33.20 -2.34
N GLU A 7 -15.15 -34.02 -1.95
CA GLU A 7 -14.37 -33.75 -0.74
C GLU A 7 -13.02 -33.11 -1.13
N PRO A 8 -12.68 -31.92 -0.60
CA PRO A 8 -11.34 -31.37 -0.78
C PRO A 8 -10.34 -32.27 -0.04
N THR A 9 -9.52 -33.00 -0.79
CA THR A 9 -8.39 -33.76 -0.25
C THR A 9 -7.25 -32.76 0.01
N TYR A 10 -7.25 -32.15 1.17
CA TYR A 10 -6.08 -31.42 1.65
C TYR A 10 -5.11 -32.45 2.23
N TYR A 11 -4.05 -32.74 1.47
CA TYR A 11 -2.93 -33.52 1.97
C TYR A 11 -1.83 -32.56 2.39
N TYR A 12 -1.34 -32.74 3.61
CA TYR A 12 -0.15 -32.09 4.11
C TYR A 12 1.00 -33.08 4.02
N ASP A 13 2.18 -32.57 3.64
CA ASP A 13 3.40 -33.38 3.61
C ASP A 13 4.21 -33.18 4.90
N VAL A 14 5.06 -34.17 5.23
CA VAL A 14 6.01 -34.04 6.33
C VAL A 14 6.90 -32.83 6.07
N GLY A 15 7.00 -31.95 7.05
CA GLY A 15 7.73 -30.69 6.96
C GLY A 15 6.87 -29.47 6.66
N ASP A 16 5.59 -29.65 6.29
CA ASP A 16 4.68 -28.50 6.08
C ASP A 16 4.50 -27.73 7.40
N ALA A 17 4.60 -26.40 7.31
CA ALA A 17 4.20 -25.51 8.37
C ALA A 17 2.68 -25.32 8.32
N VAL A 18 2.00 -25.51 9.45
CA VAL A 18 0.54 -25.45 9.55
C VAL A 18 0.10 -24.58 10.71
N GLU A 19 -1.15 -24.15 10.68
CA GLU A 19 -1.84 -23.45 11.76
C GLU A 19 -2.90 -24.37 12.37
N ILE A 20 -2.95 -24.44 13.70
CA ILE A 20 -3.90 -25.28 14.44
C ILE A 20 -4.46 -24.47 15.61
N GLY A 21 -5.58 -23.80 15.39
CA GLY A 21 -6.20 -22.97 16.42
C GLY A 21 -5.23 -21.91 16.96
N HIS A 22 -4.92 -21.96 18.25
CA HIS A 22 -4.02 -21.01 18.92
C HIS A 22 -2.57 -21.53 19.09
N LEU A 23 -2.26 -22.71 18.54
CA LEU A 23 -0.91 -23.28 18.67
C LEU A 23 0.05 -22.59 17.70
N SER A 24 1.25 -22.26 18.18
CA SER A 24 2.28 -21.60 17.40
C SER A 24 3.37 -22.57 16.93
N GLY A 25 4.02 -22.24 15.82
CA GLY A 25 5.17 -23.00 15.31
C GLY A 25 4.84 -24.44 14.90
N CYS A 26 3.58 -24.73 14.51
CA CYS A 26 3.15 -26.08 14.16
C CYS A 26 3.81 -26.58 12.87
N LYS A 27 4.31 -27.80 12.91
CA LYS A 27 4.95 -28.48 11.76
C LYS A 27 4.51 -29.93 11.71
N ILE A 28 4.21 -30.41 10.49
CA ILE A 28 3.88 -31.83 10.27
C ILE A 28 5.16 -32.65 10.35
N ASP A 29 5.23 -33.57 11.29
CA ASP A 29 6.35 -34.51 11.47
C ASP A 29 6.04 -35.88 10.90
N GLU A 30 4.78 -36.32 10.91
CA GLU A 30 4.36 -37.62 10.45
C GLU A 30 2.95 -37.60 9.87
N VAL A 31 2.69 -38.49 8.90
CA VAL A 31 1.38 -38.65 8.26
C VAL A 31 0.93 -40.11 8.40
N CYS A 32 -0.26 -40.32 8.97
CA CYS A 32 -0.85 -41.63 9.20
C CYS A 32 -2.21 -41.79 8.51
N ASP A 33 -2.63 -43.01 8.29
CA ASP A 33 -3.92 -43.39 7.70
C ASP A 33 -4.25 -42.64 6.39
N GLY A 34 -3.24 -42.50 5.51
CA GLY A 34 -3.42 -41.85 4.22
C GLY A 34 -3.81 -40.36 4.31
N GLY A 35 -3.37 -39.68 5.37
CA GLY A 35 -3.64 -38.24 5.59
C GLY A 35 -4.88 -37.98 6.47
N LEU A 36 -5.37 -38.97 7.17
CA LEU A 36 -6.45 -38.77 8.15
C LEU A 36 -5.95 -38.24 9.49
N TYR A 37 -4.74 -38.63 9.88
CA TYR A 37 -4.07 -38.18 11.10
C TYR A 37 -2.67 -37.64 10.80
N TYR A 38 -2.30 -36.59 11.49
CA TYR A 38 -1.01 -35.91 11.38
C TYR A 38 -0.35 -35.81 12.75
N GLY A 39 0.90 -36.27 12.83
CA GLY A 39 1.77 -36.00 13.96
C GLY A 39 2.33 -34.58 13.78
N VAL A 40 2.11 -33.72 14.77
CA VAL A 40 2.47 -32.30 14.71
C VAL A 40 3.34 -31.95 15.89
N SER A 41 4.51 -31.37 15.63
CA SER A 41 5.27 -30.66 16.65
C SER A 41 4.85 -29.19 16.67
N TYR A 42 4.78 -28.60 17.85
CA TYR A 42 4.52 -27.16 18.03
C TYR A 42 5.34 -26.64 19.22
N ASP A 43 5.55 -25.34 19.25
CA ASP A 43 6.37 -24.67 20.24
C ASP A 43 5.55 -23.60 20.97
N ASP A 44 5.34 -23.82 22.28
CA ASP A 44 4.78 -22.83 23.21
C ASP A 44 5.71 -22.60 24.41
N GLY A 45 7.02 -22.68 24.18
CA GLY A 45 8.10 -22.68 25.18
C GLY A 45 8.63 -24.08 25.53
N TYR A 46 7.93 -25.12 25.15
CA TYR A 46 8.33 -26.52 25.19
C TYR A 46 7.88 -27.19 23.91
N ARG A 47 8.75 -28.01 23.32
CA ARG A 47 8.38 -28.77 22.10
C ARG A 47 7.46 -29.92 22.48
N TYR A 48 6.24 -29.91 21.92
CA TYR A 48 5.25 -30.97 22.05
C TYR A 48 5.06 -31.71 20.76
N GLU A 49 4.74 -32.98 20.83
CA GLU A 49 4.30 -33.78 19.69
C GLU A 49 2.91 -34.36 20.02
N THR A 50 1.96 -34.15 19.13
CA THR A 50 0.62 -34.71 19.31
C THR A 50 -0.01 -35.04 17.97
N TRP A 51 -1.06 -35.86 18.01
CA TRP A 51 -1.76 -36.33 16.83
C TRP A 51 -3.07 -35.56 16.63
N PHE A 52 -3.22 -34.97 15.46
CA PHE A 52 -4.44 -34.27 15.07
C PHE A 52 -5.17 -35.00 13.98
N ASN A 53 -6.47 -35.18 14.15
CA ASN A 53 -7.35 -35.62 13.06
C ASN A 53 -7.70 -34.40 12.20
N ILE A 54 -7.39 -34.47 10.90
CA ILE A 54 -7.56 -33.36 9.97
C ILE A 54 -8.99 -32.79 9.95
N ARG A 55 -10.03 -33.62 10.14
CA ARG A 55 -11.41 -33.17 10.12
C ARG A 55 -11.85 -32.48 11.42
N LYS A 56 -11.15 -32.70 12.53
CA LYS A 56 -11.50 -32.18 13.86
C LYS A 56 -10.63 -31.02 14.29
N ALA A 57 -9.38 -30.99 13.87
CA ALA A 57 -8.42 -30.01 14.35
C ALA A 57 -8.42 -28.69 13.57
N GLY A 58 -9.07 -28.64 12.38
CA GLY A 58 -9.05 -27.44 11.54
C GLY A 58 -7.63 -27.07 11.13
N ILE A 59 -6.83 -28.07 10.71
CA ILE A 59 -5.44 -27.85 10.27
C ILE A 59 -5.46 -27.08 8.97
N GLU A 60 -4.75 -25.98 8.90
CA GLU A 60 -4.58 -25.16 7.69
C GLU A 60 -3.10 -24.95 7.36
N LYS A 61 -2.75 -24.89 6.08
CA LYS A 61 -1.38 -24.51 5.71
C LYS A 61 -1.14 -23.07 6.12
N LYS A 62 -0.03 -22.83 6.81
CA LYS A 62 0.39 -21.47 7.10
C LYS A 62 0.58 -20.69 5.79
N SER A 63 0.04 -19.48 5.73
CA SER A 63 0.23 -18.62 4.56
C SER A 63 1.73 -18.43 4.29
N GLN A 64 2.13 -18.69 3.03
CA GLN A 64 3.51 -18.49 2.57
C GLN A 64 3.64 -17.27 1.66
N LEU A 65 2.51 -16.71 1.23
CA LEU A 65 2.47 -15.60 0.28
C LEU A 65 1.99 -14.30 0.92
N THR A 66 1.22 -14.38 2.01
CA THR A 66 0.72 -13.23 2.75
C THR A 66 1.61 -13.02 3.97
N GLU A 67 2.51 -12.03 3.91
CA GLU A 67 3.44 -11.73 4.99
C GLU A 67 2.82 -10.83 6.07
N ASN A 68 1.78 -10.06 5.71
CA ASN A 68 1.12 -9.13 6.63
C ASN A 68 -0.37 -9.00 6.29
N ASP A 69 -1.21 -9.62 7.12
CA ASP A 69 -2.67 -9.60 6.99
C ASP A 69 -3.30 -8.29 7.52
N ASP A 70 -2.53 -7.47 8.24
CA ASP A 70 -3.02 -6.25 8.88
C ASP A 70 -3.07 -5.05 7.93
N ILE A 71 -2.39 -5.12 6.78
CA ILE A 71 -2.39 -4.03 5.79
C ILE A 71 -3.80 -3.86 5.21
N LYS A 72 -4.39 -2.70 5.44
CA LYS A 72 -5.71 -2.35 4.91
C LYS A 72 -5.58 -1.32 3.81
N ILE A 73 -6.17 -1.63 2.66
CA ILE A 73 -6.21 -0.73 1.50
C ILE A 73 -7.67 -0.37 1.24
N SER A 74 -7.97 0.92 1.22
CA SER A 74 -9.28 1.42 0.78
C SER A 74 -9.12 2.30 -0.46
N TYR A 75 -10.03 2.12 -1.41
CA TYR A 75 -10.05 2.89 -2.65
C TYR A 75 -11.25 3.82 -2.66
N SER A 76 -11.01 5.07 -3.04
CA SER A 76 -12.06 6.08 -3.15
C SER A 76 -11.79 7.03 -4.30
N ASN A 77 -12.85 7.63 -4.83
CA ASN A 77 -12.76 8.78 -5.71
C ASN A 77 -13.19 10.02 -4.91
N VAL A 78 -12.38 11.06 -4.97
CA VAL A 78 -12.65 12.35 -4.33
C VAL A 78 -12.47 13.47 -5.36
N THR A 79 -12.80 14.70 -5.02
CA THR A 79 -12.51 15.87 -5.85
C THR A 79 -11.09 16.39 -5.57
N ILE A 80 -10.53 17.17 -6.50
CA ILE A 80 -9.27 17.90 -6.25
C ILE A 80 -9.41 18.77 -5.01
N GLU A 81 -10.53 19.48 -4.83
CA GLU A 81 -10.81 20.28 -3.63
C GLU A 81 -10.68 19.45 -2.36
N SER A 82 -11.27 18.24 -2.33
CA SER A 82 -11.19 17.34 -1.17
C SER A 82 -9.76 16.86 -0.90
N LEU A 83 -8.98 16.59 -1.96
CA LEU A 83 -7.57 16.21 -1.83
C LEU A 83 -6.74 17.39 -1.29
N LEU A 84 -6.95 18.60 -1.81
CA LEU A 84 -6.30 19.82 -1.31
C LEU A 84 -6.70 20.13 0.13
N HIS A 85 -7.96 19.91 0.50
CA HIS A 85 -8.40 20.00 1.89
C HIS A 85 -7.61 19.05 2.79
N ARG A 86 -7.43 17.77 2.38
CA ARG A 86 -6.56 16.83 3.14
C ARG A 86 -5.13 17.38 3.28
N TYR A 87 -4.58 17.94 2.23
CA TYR A 87 -3.22 18.50 2.24
C TYR A 87 -3.07 19.66 3.24
N TYR A 88 -4.02 20.62 3.26
CA TYR A 88 -3.91 21.81 4.10
C TYR A 88 -4.32 21.58 5.54
N PHE A 89 -5.37 20.79 5.79
CA PHE A 89 -5.92 20.62 7.13
C PHE A 89 -5.32 19.46 7.90
N PHE A 90 -5.10 18.36 7.24
CA PHE A 90 -4.57 17.16 7.90
C PHE A 90 -3.07 16.96 7.65
N GLY A 91 -2.53 17.65 6.70
CA GLY A 91 -1.14 17.53 6.28
C GLY A 91 -0.85 16.23 5.51
N ILE A 92 -0.14 16.38 4.40
CA ILE A 92 0.41 15.24 3.63
C ILE A 92 1.91 15.46 3.54
N ASN A 93 2.70 14.56 4.14
CA ASN A 93 4.16 14.58 3.96
C ASN A 93 4.52 14.26 2.51
N CYS A 94 4.98 15.27 1.78
CA CYS A 94 5.45 15.14 0.40
C CYS A 94 6.96 14.89 0.30
N ASN A 95 7.67 14.81 1.42
CA ASN A 95 9.13 14.65 1.44
C ASN A 95 9.58 13.53 2.39
N PRO A 96 9.02 12.30 2.27
CA PRO A 96 9.55 11.18 3.03
C PRO A 96 11.01 10.91 2.61
N SER A 97 11.81 10.36 3.53
CA SER A 97 13.26 10.19 3.37
C SER A 97 13.66 9.37 2.13
N TYR A 98 12.81 8.46 1.70
CA TYR A 98 13.03 7.61 0.53
C TYR A 98 12.66 8.26 -0.81
N GLN A 99 12.04 9.46 -0.81
CA GLN A 99 11.68 10.19 -2.02
C GLN A 99 12.53 11.44 -2.19
N ARG A 100 13.04 11.65 -3.39
CA ARG A 100 13.77 12.89 -3.75
C ARG A 100 12.82 13.99 -4.22
N GLY A 101 13.40 15.18 -4.42
CA GLY A 101 12.72 16.40 -4.82
C GLY A 101 11.90 16.30 -6.12
N SER A 102 11.29 17.41 -6.52
CA SER A 102 10.49 17.50 -7.75
C SER A 102 11.39 17.36 -8.98
N VAL A 103 10.96 16.52 -9.92
CA VAL A 103 11.64 16.31 -11.23
C VAL A 103 10.77 16.74 -12.41
N TRP A 104 9.52 17.16 -12.17
CA TRP A 104 8.62 17.60 -13.23
C TRP A 104 9.03 18.96 -13.80
N THR A 105 9.02 19.04 -15.11
CA THR A 105 9.22 20.26 -15.88
C THR A 105 7.93 21.09 -15.90
N ASP A 106 8.03 22.34 -16.38
CA ASP A 106 6.83 23.17 -16.55
C ASP A 106 5.87 22.59 -17.60
N ASP A 107 6.36 21.86 -18.58
CA ASP A 107 5.53 21.20 -19.58
C ASP A 107 4.77 20.00 -19.01
N ASP A 108 5.39 19.23 -18.11
CA ASP A 108 4.70 18.16 -17.38
C ASP A 108 3.55 18.72 -16.52
N ARG A 109 3.78 19.85 -15.84
CA ARG A 109 2.77 20.55 -15.05
C ARG A 109 1.61 21.05 -15.89
N LYS A 110 1.92 21.66 -17.04
CA LYS A 110 0.90 22.13 -17.98
C LYS A 110 0.08 20.98 -18.55
N LEU A 111 0.72 19.86 -18.89
CA LEU A 111 0.05 18.66 -19.40
C LEU A 111 -0.93 18.09 -18.36
N LEU A 112 -0.56 18.07 -17.06
CA LEU A 112 -1.47 17.67 -16.00
C LEU A 112 -2.72 18.56 -15.98
N LEU A 113 -2.55 19.88 -16.00
CA LEU A 113 -3.69 20.81 -16.00
C LEU A 113 -4.53 20.68 -17.27
N GLU A 114 -3.91 20.49 -18.43
CA GLU A 114 -4.64 20.25 -19.67
C GLU A 114 -5.50 19.00 -19.56
N THR A 115 -4.96 17.91 -19.01
CA THR A 115 -5.71 16.67 -18.76
C THR A 115 -6.93 16.92 -17.85
N ILE A 116 -6.78 17.70 -16.78
CA ILE A 116 -7.88 18.05 -15.87
C ILE A 116 -8.96 18.84 -16.61
N PHE A 117 -8.59 19.90 -17.31
CA PHE A 117 -9.56 20.77 -18.03
C PHE A 117 -10.23 20.06 -19.23
N MET A 118 -9.63 18.99 -19.73
CA MET A 118 -10.24 18.10 -20.74
C MET A 118 -11.12 17.00 -20.13
N GLY A 119 -11.19 16.91 -18.80
CA GLY A 119 -11.93 15.86 -18.08
C GLY A 119 -11.25 14.50 -18.10
N GLY A 120 -9.94 14.46 -18.34
CA GLY A 120 -9.14 13.23 -18.34
C GLY A 120 -8.74 12.77 -16.94
N GLU A 121 -8.36 11.49 -16.85
CA GLU A 121 -7.87 10.90 -15.60
C GLU A 121 -6.40 11.27 -15.37
N ILE A 122 -6.08 11.76 -14.17
CA ILE A 122 -4.73 12.18 -13.78
C ILE A 122 -3.96 11.12 -12.98
N GLY A 123 -4.48 9.92 -12.95
CA GLY A 123 -3.89 8.80 -12.22
C GLY A 123 -4.19 8.82 -10.72
N ARG A 124 -3.87 7.71 -10.05
CA ARG A 124 -4.18 7.49 -8.64
C ARG A 124 -3.13 8.12 -7.73
N PHE A 125 -3.59 8.67 -6.60
CA PHE A 125 -2.74 9.02 -5.48
C PHE A 125 -2.70 7.86 -4.48
N VAL A 126 -1.53 7.53 -3.96
CA VAL A 126 -1.36 6.49 -2.95
C VAL A 126 -0.84 7.16 -1.68
N LEU A 127 -1.66 7.10 -0.63
CA LEU A 127 -1.41 7.74 0.65
C LEU A 127 -1.30 6.69 1.74
N LYS A 128 -0.28 6.78 2.58
CA LYS A 128 -0.21 6.07 3.85
C LYS A 128 -0.85 6.94 4.93
N ASN A 129 -1.78 6.38 5.69
CA ASN A 129 -2.22 6.99 6.94
C ASN A 129 -1.15 6.76 8.00
N ILE A 130 -0.79 7.80 8.73
CA ILE A 130 0.12 7.68 9.87
C ILE A 130 -0.69 7.15 11.05
N ASP A 131 -0.28 6.01 11.58
CA ASP A 131 -0.92 5.41 12.74
C ASP A 131 -0.58 6.20 14.01
N MET A 132 -1.45 6.14 15.02
CA MET A 132 -1.27 6.91 16.26
C MET A 132 0.05 6.57 16.97
N ASP A 133 0.54 5.35 16.82
CA ASP A 133 1.82 4.92 17.40
C ASP A 133 3.03 5.52 16.67
N GLU A 134 2.89 5.85 15.40
CA GLU A 134 3.92 6.55 14.60
C GLU A 134 3.82 8.07 14.72
N TRP A 135 2.65 8.57 15.13
CA TRP A 135 2.42 10.01 15.26
C TRP A 135 3.17 10.58 16.46
N ASN A 136 3.78 11.73 16.28
CA ASN A 136 4.36 12.50 17.38
C ASN A 136 3.97 13.97 17.27
N GLU A 137 4.04 14.69 18.40
CA GLU A 137 3.61 16.09 18.51
C GLU A 137 4.37 17.06 17.59
N ASN A 138 5.53 16.66 17.08
CA ASN A 138 6.33 17.47 16.15
C ASN A 138 5.95 17.24 14.68
N GLN A 139 5.01 16.34 14.39
CA GLN A 139 4.51 16.08 13.04
C GLN A 139 3.31 16.97 12.72
N ASN A 140 3.37 17.65 11.57
CA ASN A 140 2.28 18.48 11.06
C ASN A 140 1.47 17.77 9.97
N TYR A 141 1.49 16.42 9.95
CA TYR A 141 0.82 15.62 8.91
C TYR A 141 0.28 14.31 9.46
N LEU A 142 -0.89 13.91 8.93
CA LEU A 142 -1.54 12.62 9.19
C LEU A 142 -1.40 11.64 8.03
N TYR A 143 -0.85 12.08 6.91
CA TYR A 143 -0.67 11.27 5.71
C TYR A 143 0.75 11.40 5.19
N GLU A 144 1.22 10.35 4.51
CA GLU A 144 2.45 10.34 3.74
C GLU A 144 2.14 9.93 2.31
N ILE A 145 2.65 10.66 1.31
CA ILE A 145 2.43 10.31 -0.08
C ILE A 145 3.43 9.25 -0.53
N ILE A 146 2.93 8.10 -0.99
CA ILE A 146 3.76 7.02 -1.55
C ILE A 146 3.87 7.20 -3.07
N ASP A 147 2.76 7.50 -3.76
CA ASP A 147 2.76 7.84 -5.18
C ASP A 147 1.83 9.01 -5.48
N GLY A 148 2.17 9.79 -6.53
CA GLY A 148 1.43 10.98 -6.95
C GLY A 148 2.02 12.31 -6.43
N LYS A 149 3.19 12.31 -5.78
CA LYS A 149 3.85 13.50 -5.25
C LYS A 149 3.91 14.66 -6.26
N GLN A 150 4.40 14.41 -7.47
CA GLN A 150 4.58 15.46 -8.47
C GLN A 150 3.24 16.09 -8.89
N ARG A 151 2.23 15.25 -9.02
CA ARG A 151 0.85 15.68 -9.31
C ARG A 151 0.29 16.54 -8.18
N LEU A 152 0.40 16.08 -6.93
CA LEU A 152 -0.07 16.84 -5.77
C LEU A 152 0.63 18.20 -5.67
N LEU A 153 1.97 18.23 -5.80
CA LEU A 153 2.73 19.48 -5.78
C LEU A 153 2.37 20.43 -6.94
N THR A 154 1.97 19.90 -8.08
CA THR A 154 1.49 20.71 -9.20
C THR A 154 0.10 21.30 -8.92
N LEU A 155 -0.82 20.48 -8.40
CA LEU A 155 -2.16 20.94 -8.01
C LEU A 155 -2.08 22.04 -6.94
N THR A 156 -1.28 21.85 -5.89
CA THR A 156 -1.09 22.85 -4.83
C THR A 156 -0.44 24.12 -5.38
N ALA A 157 0.60 23.99 -6.21
CA ALA A 157 1.28 25.15 -6.79
C ALA A 157 0.37 25.97 -7.72
N PHE A 158 -0.50 25.32 -8.46
CA PHE A 158 -1.48 26.04 -9.29
C PHE A 158 -2.57 26.70 -8.43
N TYR A 159 -3.12 26.01 -7.47
CA TYR A 159 -4.13 26.54 -6.54
C TYR A 159 -3.62 27.76 -5.75
N GLU A 160 -2.32 27.77 -5.42
CA GLU A 160 -1.64 28.87 -4.71
C GLU A 160 -1.09 29.96 -5.65
N ASP A 161 -1.50 30.00 -6.92
CA ASP A 161 -1.06 31.01 -7.89
C ASP A 161 0.46 31.04 -8.16
N ARG A 162 1.17 29.93 -7.96
CA ARG A 162 2.64 29.88 -8.13
C ARG A 162 3.09 29.79 -9.58
N PHE A 163 2.20 29.45 -10.52
CA PHE A 163 2.48 29.47 -11.95
C PHE A 163 1.23 29.67 -12.78
N ARG A 164 1.41 30.09 -14.04
CA ARG A 164 0.31 30.35 -14.98
C ARG A 164 0.08 29.17 -15.92
N TYR A 165 -1.18 28.81 -16.10
CA TYR A 165 -1.61 27.89 -17.14
C TYR A 165 -2.39 28.63 -18.21
N LYS A 166 -1.96 28.53 -19.49
CA LYS A 166 -2.54 29.30 -20.62
C LYS A 166 -2.70 30.81 -20.34
N GLY A 167 -1.75 31.38 -19.58
CA GLY A 167 -1.73 32.79 -19.22
C GLY A 167 -2.48 33.16 -17.94
N TYR A 168 -3.24 32.25 -17.33
CA TYR A 168 -4.08 32.52 -16.15
C TYR A 168 -3.49 31.88 -14.90
N LEU A 169 -3.57 32.58 -13.76
CA LEU A 169 -3.46 32.02 -12.42
C LEU A 169 -4.78 31.38 -12.01
N TYR A 170 -4.78 30.50 -11.02
CA TYR A 170 -6.02 29.91 -10.49
C TYR A 170 -7.00 30.98 -10.02
N SER A 171 -6.52 31.99 -9.28
CA SER A 171 -7.36 33.10 -8.78
C SER A 171 -8.04 33.90 -9.90
N GLU A 172 -7.43 33.99 -11.08
CA GLU A 172 -7.91 34.72 -12.26
C GLU A 172 -8.92 33.92 -13.10
N LEU A 173 -9.08 32.63 -12.83
CA LEU A 173 -10.00 31.76 -13.58
C LEU A 173 -11.47 32.20 -13.40
N SER A 174 -12.27 31.93 -14.43
CA SER A 174 -13.71 32.06 -14.33
C SER A 174 -14.29 31.10 -13.29
N LYS A 175 -15.49 31.42 -12.75
CA LYS A 175 -16.19 30.50 -11.83
C LYS A 175 -16.40 29.11 -12.42
N LYS A 176 -16.64 29.01 -13.73
CA LYS A 176 -16.81 27.75 -14.44
C LYS A 176 -15.51 26.95 -14.43
N ASP A 177 -14.39 27.61 -14.74
CA ASP A 177 -13.09 26.92 -14.84
C ASP A 177 -12.58 26.52 -13.46
N LYS A 178 -12.76 27.35 -12.42
CA LYS A 178 -12.49 26.96 -11.03
C LYS A 178 -13.26 25.71 -10.64
N ARG A 179 -14.56 25.70 -10.92
CA ARG A 179 -15.40 24.55 -10.64
C ARG A 179 -14.94 23.29 -11.39
N THR A 180 -14.53 23.43 -12.66
CA THR A 180 -13.99 22.31 -13.45
C THR A 180 -12.72 21.72 -12.80
N PHE A 181 -11.83 22.57 -12.28
CA PHE A 181 -10.64 22.13 -11.58
C PHE A 181 -10.98 21.53 -10.20
N ASP A 182 -11.75 22.23 -9.38
CA ASP A 182 -12.06 21.86 -8.01
C ASP A 182 -12.83 20.53 -7.93
N GLU A 183 -13.82 20.34 -8.83
CA GLU A 183 -14.69 19.14 -8.87
C GLU A 183 -14.10 17.98 -9.70
N ALA A 184 -12.94 18.16 -10.35
CA ALA A 184 -12.32 17.08 -11.09
C ALA A 184 -12.04 15.88 -10.18
N ALA A 185 -12.45 14.69 -10.63
CA ALA A 185 -12.32 13.47 -9.85
C ALA A 185 -10.87 12.95 -9.83
N VAL A 186 -10.42 12.54 -8.65
CA VAL A 186 -9.12 11.90 -8.44
C VAL A 186 -9.30 10.60 -7.67
N ALA A 187 -8.61 9.55 -8.10
CA ALA A 187 -8.61 8.26 -7.42
C ALA A 187 -7.58 8.28 -6.27
N ILE A 188 -7.97 7.79 -5.11
CA ILE A 188 -7.09 7.65 -3.95
C ILE A 188 -7.07 6.19 -3.48
N ALA A 189 -5.88 5.69 -3.16
CA ALA A 189 -5.68 4.51 -2.36
C ALA A 189 -5.13 4.95 -1.00
N ASP A 190 -5.93 4.78 0.04
CA ASP A 190 -5.55 5.01 1.43
C ASP A 190 -5.06 3.68 2.03
N LEU A 191 -3.80 3.64 2.48
CA LEU A 191 -3.17 2.48 3.11
C LEU A 191 -3.04 2.72 4.61
N ARG A 192 -3.38 1.69 5.40
CA ARG A 192 -3.29 1.71 6.86
C ARG A 192 -2.50 0.52 7.37
N ASN A 193 -1.97 0.63 8.57
CA ASN A 193 -1.19 -0.41 9.25
C ASN A 193 0.07 -0.81 8.45
N LEU A 194 0.72 0.15 7.76
CA LEU A 194 1.96 -0.10 7.07
C LEU A 194 3.15 0.20 7.96
N SER A 195 3.98 -0.80 8.21
CA SER A 195 5.31 -0.58 8.76
C SER A 195 6.18 0.27 7.82
N LYS A 196 7.28 0.82 8.30
CA LYS A 196 8.26 1.51 7.44
C LYS A 196 8.78 0.59 6.33
N LYS A 197 9.03 -0.68 6.65
CA LYS A 197 9.50 -1.71 5.71
C LYS A 197 8.46 -1.95 4.61
N ASP A 198 7.18 -2.12 4.96
CA ASP A 198 6.11 -2.32 3.99
C ASP A 198 5.87 -1.07 3.13
N THR A 199 6.00 0.11 3.72
CA THR A 199 5.93 1.38 2.97
C THR A 199 6.98 1.44 1.87
N LEU A 200 8.24 1.07 2.16
CA LEU A 200 9.31 1.01 1.17
C LEU A 200 9.04 -0.05 0.10
N ARG A 201 8.55 -1.23 0.48
CA ARG A 201 8.17 -2.30 -0.45
C ARG A 201 7.09 -1.83 -1.42
N VAL A 202 6.01 -1.20 -0.90
CA VAL A 202 4.92 -0.64 -1.72
C VAL A 202 5.46 0.44 -2.67
N PHE A 203 6.29 1.36 -2.17
CA PHE A 203 6.94 2.39 -3.00
C PHE A 203 7.74 1.78 -4.14
N LEU A 204 8.59 0.79 -3.87
CA LEU A 204 9.39 0.09 -4.87
C LEU A 204 8.51 -0.65 -5.89
N LEU A 205 7.43 -1.30 -5.45
CA LEU A 205 6.52 -2.02 -6.34
C LEU A 205 5.80 -1.09 -7.31
N LEU A 206 5.30 0.05 -6.83
CA LEU A 206 4.59 1.03 -7.66
C LEU A 206 5.51 1.67 -8.70
N ASN A 207 6.81 1.80 -8.40
CA ASN A 207 7.77 2.48 -9.27
C ASN A 207 8.60 1.55 -10.15
N ARG A 208 8.44 0.22 -10.07
CA ARG A 208 9.18 -0.76 -10.89
C ARG A 208 8.96 -0.64 -12.40
N GLY A 209 7.85 -0.07 -12.85
CA GLY A 209 7.49 0.05 -14.28
C GLY A 209 7.43 1.48 -14.81
N GLY A 210 7.69 2.51 -14.00
CA GLY A 210 7.51 3.91 -14.36
C GLY A 210 8.80 4.58 -14.85
N LYS A 211 8.70 5.37 -15.92
CA LYS A 211 9.80 6.20 -16.44
C LYS A 211 10.16 7.40 -15.53
N VAL A 212 9.48 7.59 -14.41
CA VAL A 212 9.49 8.85 -13.63
C VAL A 212 10.41 8.81 -12.43
N VAL A 213 10.78 7.61 -11.94
CA VAL A 213 11.69 7.49 -10.79
C VAL A 213 13.05 7.06 -11.28
N THR A 214 14.08 7.86 -10.98
CA THR A 214 15.46 7.55 -11.36
C THR A 214 16.00 6.34 -10.60
N ASN A 215 16.89 5.59 -11.21
CA ASN A 215 17.54 4.43 -10.57
C ASN A 215 18.16 4.76 -9.22
N ASP A 216 18.67 5.97 -9.03
CA ASP A 216 19.26 6.41 -7.76
C ASP A 216 18.24 6.45 -6.61
N VAL A 217 16.99 6.87 -6.87
CA VAL A 217 15.93 6.90 -5.86
C VAL A 217 15.49 5.48 -5.51
N LEU A 218 15.37 4.61 -6.52
CA LEU A 218 15.05 3.20 -6.31
C LEU A 218 16.15 2.47 -5.54
N ASN A 219 17.41 2.77 -5.85
CA ASN A 219 18.56 2.19 -5.13
C ASN A 219 18.58 2.68 -3.68
N HIS A 220 18.39 3.98 -3.44
CA HIS A 220 18.34 4.50 -2.07
C HIS A 220 17.19 3.88 -1.25
N ALA A 221 16.00 3.72 -1.84
CA ALA A 221 14.88 3.05 -1.17
C ALA A 221 15.17 1.55 -0.89
N LYS A 222 15.94 0.87 -1.77
CA LYS A 222 16.41 -0.50 -1.53
C LYS A 222 17.41 -0.57 -0.41
N GLU A 223 18.42 0.32 -0.40
CA GLU A 223 19.40 0.42 0.67
C GLU A 223 18.73 0.58 2.03
N LEU A 224 17.75 1.50 2.14
CA LEU A 224 16.97 1.67 3.37
C LEU A 224 16.15 0.42 3.74
N LEU A 225 15.69 -0.35 2.77
CA LEU A 225 14.97 -1.59 3.01
C LEU A 225 15.91 -2.68 3.52
N ASP A 226 17.10 -2.82 2.91
CA ASP A 226 18.12 -3.80 3.26
C ASP A 226 18.68 -3.54 4.69
N GLU A 227 18.76 -2.27 5.12
CA GLU A 227 19.15 -1.90 6.49
C GLU A 227 18.13 -2.32 7.56
N MET A 228 16.89 -2.65 7.16
CA MET A 228 15.80 -3.07 8.06
C MET A 228 15.62 -4.61 8.10
N GLU A 229 16.39 -5.37 7.33
CA GLU A 229 16.39 -6.84 7.34
C GLU A 229 17.40 -7.41 8.33
#